data_9a7bd63fa74ee47c83f4ad78b2ac791b
#
_entry.id   9a7bd63fa74ee47c83f4ad78b2ac791b
#
_cell.length_a   1.000
_cell.length_b   1.000
_cell.length_c   1.000
_cell.angle_alpha   90.00
_cell.angle_beta   90.00
_cell.angle_gamma   90.00
#
_symmetry.space_group_name_H-M   'P 1'
#
loop_
_entity.id
_entity.type
_entity.pdbx_description
1 polymer ?
#
loop_
_entity_poly.entity_id
_entity_poly.type
_entity_poly.pdbx_seq_one_letter_code
_entity_poly.pdbx_strand_id
1 'polypeptide(L)'
;LKGAILFFAIGLLYLLLILFIEHVLWLNTISRSILFWLFILVEIALLVFYIFIPVSKLIGFRKGITTLDASKIIGNHFPEVSDKLLNMLQLKNESKHSELIAASIEQKSKDLQLVPFKKAIDFSKNRKYLKYAILPILVWFLVFMTNNISIFGNSLTRVVKYSVEFEKPAPFTFTIVNDSLEVIEGNPFSLEIETIGEEIPENVAIHFLN
;
A
#
# COMPACT_ATOMS: atom_id res chain seq x y z
N LEU A 1 13.28 -1.51 6.74
CA LEU A 1 12.16 -2.38 7.08
C LEU A 1 10.97 -1.59 7.63
N LYS A 2 11.15 -0.71 8.67
CA LYS A 2 10.08 0.14 9.24
C LYS A 2 9.35 0.94 8.16
N GLY A 3 10.09 1.63 7.28
CA GLY A 3 9.49 2.46 6.22
C GLY A 3 8.63 1.62 5.26
N ALA A 4 9.13 0.45 4.84
CA ALA A 4 8.36 -0.44 3.97
C ALA A 4 7.04 -0.90 4.62
N ILE A 5 7.08 -1.33 5.90
CA ILE A 5 5.86 -1.74 6.61
C ILE A 5 4.85 -0.61 6.67
N LEU A 6 5.28 0.61 7.00
CA LEU A 6 4.39 1.78 7.10
C LEU A 6 3.86 2.21 5.72
N PHE A 7 4.70 2.19 4.68
CA PHE A 7 4.27 2.48 3.31
C PHE A 7 3.13 1.55 2.87
N PHE A 8 3.34 0.23 2.97
CA PHE A 8 2.30 -0.72 2.59
C PHE A 8 1.06 -0.65 3.48
N ALA A 9 1.23 -0.46 4.80
CA ALA A 9 0.10 -0.38 5.73
C ALA A 9 -0.78 0.85 5.46
N ILE A 10 -0.17 2.02 5.33
CA ILE A 10 -0.89 3.28 5.13
C ILE A 10 -1.42 3.37 3.69
N GLY A 11 -0.62 2.99 2.69
CA GLY A 11 -1.02 3.02 1.29
C GLY A 11 -2.19 2.07 1.02
N LEU A 12 -2.13 0.84 1.53
CA LEU A 12 -3.25 -0.11 1.38
C LEU A 12 -4.51 0.37 2.10
N LEU A 13 -4.38 0.94 3.31
CA LEU A 13 -5.51 1.50 4.04
C LEU A 13 -6.12 2.68 3.28
N TYR A 14 -5.28 3.54 2.71
CA TYR A 14 -5.73 4.67 1.90
C TYR A 14 -6.43 4.21 0.61
N LEU A 15 -5.89 3.20 -0.07
CA LEU A 15 -6.57 2.57 -1.22
C LEU A 15 -7.96 2.07 -0.83
N LEU A 16 -8.09 1.32 0.26
CA LEU A 16 -9.38 0.81 0.73
C LEU A 16 -10.37 1.94 1.03
N LEU A 17 -9.90 3.05 1.62
CA LEU A 17 -10.70 4.24 1.86
C LEU A 17 -11.21 4.86 0.56
N ILE A 18 -10.35 5.00 -0.45
CA ILE A 18 -10.70 5.52 -1.78
C ILE A 18 -11.77 4.64 -2.44
N LEU A 19 -11.59 3.31 -2.40
CA LEU A 19 -12.56 2.37 -2.97
C LEU A 19 -13.90 2.42 -2.24
N PHE A 20 -13.87 2.58 -0.93
CA PHE A 20 -15.08 2.73 -0.12
C PHE A 20 -15.82 4.03 -0.45
N ILE A 21 -15.11 5.17 -0.56
CA ILE A 21 -15.70 6.46 -0.97
C ILE A 21 -16.38 6.33 -2.33
N GLU A 22 -15.69 5.75 -3.32
CA GLU A 22 -16.24 5.54 -4.66
C GLU A 22 -17.47 4.64 -4.64
N HIS A 23 -17.44 3.59 -3.82
CA HIS A 23 -18.58 2.67 -3.69
C HIS A 23 -19.82 3.37 -3.16
N VAL A 24 -19.67 4.15 -2.08
CA VAL A 24 -20.80 4.79 -1.39
C VAL A 24 -21.35 5.98 -2.17
N LEU A 25 -20.46 6.83 -2.70
CA LEU A 25 -20.86 8.10 -3.33
C LEU A 25 -21.16 7.98 -4.82
N TRP A 26 -20.74 6.88 -5.48
CA TRP A 26 -20.89 6.69 -6.92
C TRP A 26 -20.52 7.95 -7.71
N LEU A 27 -19.26 8.34 -7.59
CA LEU A 27 -18.75 9.63 -8.07
C LEU A 27 -18.89 9.78 -9.60
N ASN A 28 -19.21 10.99 -10.03
CA ASN A 28 -19.16 11.36 -11.44
C ASN A 28 -17.70 11.39 -11.96
N THR A 29 -17.50 11.48 -13.28
CA THR A 29 -16.21 11.47 -13.95
C THR A 29 -15.23 12.52 -13.41
N ILE A 30 -15.70 13.74 -13.11
CA ILE A 30 -14.85 14.84 -12.61
C ILE A 30 -14.36 14.53 -11.20
N SER A 31 -15.28 14.22 -10.29
CA SER A 31 -14.94 13.91 -8.89
C SER A 31 -14.07 12.67 -8.77
N ARG A 32 -14.31 11.67 -9.63
CA ARG A 32 -13.51 10.45 -9.70
C ARG A 32 -12.10 10.72 -10.23
N SER A 33 -11.94 11.60 -11.22
CA SER A 33 -10.63 12.04 -11.71
C SER A 33 -9.83 12.72 -10.60
N ILE A 34 -10.48 13.63 -9.85
CA ILE A 34 -9.83 14.29 -8.70
C ILE A 34 -9.41 13.26 -7.66
N LEU A 35 -10.28 12.31 -7.32
CA LEU A 35 -10.01 11.25 -6.36
C LEU A 35 -8.83 10.38 -6.78
N PHE A 36 -8.76 9.99 -8.07
CA PHE A 36 -7.67 9.20 -8.64
C PHE A 36 -6.33 9.95 -8.56
N TRP A 37 -6.27 11.20 -9.02
CA TRP A 37 -5.03 11.95 -9.01
C TRP A 37 -4.57 12.31 -7.59
N LEU A 38 -5.50 12.56 -6.68
CA LEU A 38 -5.21 12.73 -5.25
C LEU A 38 -4.61 11.44 -4.66
N PHE A 39 -5.16 10.27 -5.02
CA PHE A 39 -4.61 8.98 -4.63
C PHE A 39 -3.17 8.82 -5.10
N ILE A 40 -2.89 9.06 -6.37
CA ILE A 40 -1.54 8.97 -6.94
C ILE A 40 -0.57 9.92 -6.23
N LEU A 41 -0.98 11.15 -5.97
CA LEU A 41 -0.15 12.15 -5.30
C LEU A 41 0.23 11.69 -3.88
N VAL A 42 -0.75 11.20 -3.11
CA VAL A 42 -0.51 10.70 -1.75
C VAL A 42 0.39 9.46 -1.76
N GLU A 43 0.18 8.51 -2.68
CA GLU A 43 1.04 7.31 -2.79
C GLU A 43 2.48 7.68 -3.16
N ILE A 44 2.69 8.64 -4.07
CA ILE A 44 4.02 9.16 -4.40
C ILE A 44 4.65 9.81 -3.17
N ALA A 45 3.90 10.62 -2.43
CA ALA A 45 4.40 11.24 -1.19
C ALA A 45 4.80 10.19 -0.15
N LEU A 46 3.97 9.18 0.09
CA LEU A 46 4.27 8.07 0.99
C LEU A 46 5.53 7.31 0.54
N LEU A 47 5.67 7.02 -0.75
CA LEU A 47 6.83 6.35 -1.32
C LEU A 47 8.10 7.18 -1.10
N VAL A 48 8.04 8.49 -1.34
CA VAL A 48 9.17 9.39 -1.11
C VAL A 48 9.56 9.42 0.37
N PHE A 49 8.61 9.61 1.28
CA PHE A 49 8.90 9.76 2.70
C PHE A 49 9.33 8.45 3.37
N TYR A 50 8.69 7.34 3.05
CA TYR A 50 8.91 6.06 3.74
C TYR A 50 9.94 5.16 3.05
N ILE A 51 10.16 5.32 1.74
CA ILE A 51 11.09 4.48 0.97
C ILE A 51 12.26 5.31 0.46
N PHE A 52 12.02 6.32 -0.39
CA PHE A 52 13.08 7.02 -1.09
C PHE A 52 14.04 7.76 -0.15
N ILE A 53 13.53 8.53 0.81
CA ILE A 53 14.37 9.27 1.77
C ILE A 53 15.20 8.33 2.65
N PRO A 54 14.66 7.27 3.27
CA PRO A 54 15.48 6.32 4.03
C PRO A 54 16.51 5.59 3.18
N VAL A 55 16.16 5.18 1.97
CA VAL A 55 17.09 4.49 1.05
C VAL A 55 18.19 5.43 0.60
N SER A 56 17.90 6.68 0.26
CA SER A 56 18.90 7.66 -0.15
C SER A 56 19.93 7.96 0.95
N LYS A 57 19.51 7.93 2.22
CA LYS A 57 20.42 8.02 3.37
C LYS A 57 21.32 6.77 3.48
N LEU A 58 20.80 5.61 3.11
CA LEU A 58 21.52 4.33 3.21
C LEU A 58 22.58 4.19 2.12
N ILE A 59 22.30 4.72 0.91
CA ILE A 59 23.21 4.71 -0.25
C ILE A 59 24.23 5.86 -0.19
N GLY A 60 24.09 6.80 0.77
CA GLY A 60 25.03 7.91 0.95
C GLY A 60 24.71 9.17 0.12
N PHE A 61 23.61 9.20 -0.63
CA PHE A 61 23.15 10.41 -1.34
C PHE A 61 22.75 11.56 -0.40
N ARG A 62 22.38 11.23 0.83
CA ARG A 62 22.11 12.22 1.90
C ARG A 62 22.95 11.88 3.12
N LYS A 63 23.25 12.88 3.96
CA LYS A 63 23.94 12.68 5.24
C LYS A 63 23.19 11.62 6.05
N GLY A 64 23.75 10.42 6.06
CA GLY A 64 23.26 9.28 6.82
C GLY A 64 23.92 9.19 8.19
N ILE A 65 23.95 8.00 8.76
CA ILE A 65 24.69 7.70 9.99
C ILE A 65 26.19 7.80 9.67
N THR A 66 26.92 8.64 10.40
CA THR A 66 28.37 8.74 10.24
C THR A 66 29.05 7.45 10.76
N THR A 67 30.28 7.21 10.33
CA THR A 67 31.06 6.06 10.83
C THR A 67 31.21 6.11 12.36
N LEU A 68 31.33 7.31 12.90
CA LEU A 68 31.41 7.56 14.34
C LEU A 68 30.08 7.22 15.06
N ASP A 69 28.94 7.60 14.48
CA ASP A 69 27.62 7.26 15.05
C ASP A 69 27.35 5.75 14.96
N ALA A 70 27.77 5.13 13.85
CA ALA A 70 27.69 3.68 13.69
C ALA A 70 28.53 2.96 14.76
N SER A 71 29.75 3.45 15.04
CA SER A 71 30.60 2.88 16.10
C SER A 71 29.98 3.00 17.49
N LYS A 72 29.31 4.11 17.80
CA LYS A 72 28.59 4.28 19.06
C LYS A 72 27.41 3.30 19.19
N ILE A 73 26.64 3.11 18.11
CA ILE A 73 25.52 2.13 18.09
C ILE A 73 26.05 0.73 18.32
N ILE A 74 27.16 0.35 17.66
CA ILE A 74 27.80 -0.94 17.82
C ILE A 74 28.38 -1.08 19.25
N GLY A 75 29.04 -0.04 19.75
CA GLY A 75 29.60 -0.02 21.11
C GLY A 75 28.56 -0.18 22.20
N ASN A 76 27.37 0.41 22.04
CA ASN A 76 26.26 0.20 22.98
C ASN A 76 25.76 -1.25 23.01
N HIS A 77 25.92 -1.99 21.90
CA HIS A 77 25.53 -3.41 21.82
C HIS A 77 26.67 -4.35 22.29
N PHE A 78 27.90 -3.97 22.05
CA PHE A 78 29.12 -4.68 22.40
C PHE A 78 30.03 -3.78 23.25
N PRO A 79 29.75 -3.61 24.56
CA PRO A 79 30.54 -2.72 25.42
C PRO A 79 32.03 -3.07 25.46
N GLU A 80 32.35 -4.36 25.34
CA GLU A 80 33.73 -4.89 25.39
C GLU A 80 34.65 -4.38 24.27
N VAL A 81 34.04 -4.00 23.15
CA VAL A 81 34.79 -3.53 21.98
C VAL A 81 34.53 -2.05 21.62
N SER A 82 33.66 -1.38 22.40
CA SER A 82 33.27 0.01 22.17
C SER A 82 34.45 0.95 22.02
N ASP A 83 35.32 0.96 23.03
CA ASP A 83 36.49 1.85 23.07
C ASP A 83 37.53 1.48 22.00
N LYS A 84 37.72 0.17 21.77
CA LYS A 84 38.65 -0.31 20.73
C LYS A 84 38.22 0.13 19.34
N LEU A 85 36.89 0.01 19.04
CA LEU A 85 36.30 0.40 17.76
C LEU A 85 36.39 1.92 17.58
N LEU A 86 36.04 2.69 18.61
CA LEU A 86 36.09 4.15 18.56
C LEU A 86 37.52 4.67 18.33
N ASN A 87 38.48 4.17 19.12
CA ASN A 87 39.88 4.55 19.03
C ASN A 87 40.46 4.18 17.67
N MET A 88 40.11 3.01 17.10
CA MET A 88 40.58 2.61 15.77
C MET A 88 40.05 3.57 14.68
N LEU A 89 38.78 3.99 14.77
CA LEU A 89 38.18 4.92 13.81
C LEU A 89 38.73 6.33 13.95
N GLN A 90 39.05 6.79 15.16
CA GLN A 90 39.73 8.06 15.40
C GLN A 90 41.14 8.05 14.81
N LEU A 91 41.94 7.02 15.07
CA LEU A 91 43.27 6.85 14.48
C LEU A 91 43.20 6.86 12.94
N LYS A 92 42.20 6.22 12.35
CA LYS A 92 41.99 6.23 10.88
C LYS A 92 41.70 7.61 10.33
N ASN A 93 40.96 8.44 11.08
CA ASN A 93 40.63 9.83 10.65
C ASN A 93 41.77 10.84 10.86
N GLU A 94 42.60 10.62 11.87
CA GLU A 94 43.71 11.54 12.21
C GLU A 94 45.01 11.19 11.48
N SER A 95 45.11 10.00 10.89
CA SER A 95 46.36 9.51 10.32
C SER A 95 46.71 10.17 8.99
N LYS A 96 47.61 11.14 9.06
CA LYS A 96 48.56 11.46 7.97
C LYS A 96 49.58 10.32 7.91
N HIS A 97 49.40 9.39 6.98
CA HIS A 97 50.37 8.44 6.41
C HIS A 97 51.61 8.03 7.27
N SER A 98 51.38 7.41 8.44
CA SER A 98 52.46 6.76 9.18
C SER A 98 52.28 5.25 9.10
N GLU A 99 53.31 4.49 8.63
CA GLU A 99 53.32 3.03 8.56
C GLU A 99 53.05 2.38 9.92
N LEU A 100 53.51 2.99 11.02
CA LEU A 100 53.24 2.55 12.39
C LEU A 100 51.73 2.60 12.75
N ILE A 101 51.05 3.65 12.30
CA ILE A 101 49.61 3.77 12.53
C ILE A 101 48.84 2.73 11.69
N ALA A 102 49.25 2.48 10.45
CA ALA A 102 48.68 1.46 9.59
C ALA A 102 48.80 0.08 10.20
N ALA A 103 49.99 -0.29 10.70
CA ALA A 103 50.23 -1.57 11.40
C ALA A 103 49.38 -1.69 12.68
N SER A 104 49.26 -0.62 13.46
CA SER A 104 48.38 -0.59 14.65
C SER A 104 46.91 -0.78 14.32
N ILE A 105 46.43 -0.17 13.23
CA ILE A 105 45.04 -0.34 12.75
C ILE A 105 44.82 -1.77 12.30
N GLU A 106 45.76 -2.36 11.56
CA GLU A 106 45.68 -3.74 11.11
C GLU A 106 45.60 -4.74 12.27
N GLN A 107 46.46 -4.59 13.27
CA GLN A 107 46.46 -5.44 14.47
C GLN A 107 45.11 -5.33 15.21
N LYS A 108 44.62 -4.10 15.47
CA LYS A 108 43.32 -3.88 16.13
C LYS A 108 42.16 -4.38 15.31
N SER A 109 42.22 -4.31 13.98
CA SER A 109 41.17 -4.82 13.11
C SER A 109 41.02 -6.33 13.17
N LYS A 110 42.14 -7.08 13.33
CA LYS A 110 42.10 -8.54 13.51
C LYS A 110 41.33 -8.95 14.77
N ASP A 111 41.54 -8.24 15.87
CA ASP A 111 40.83 -8.49 17.13
C ASP A 111 39.32 -8.23 16.98
N LEU A 112 38.93 -7.27 16.15
CA LEU A 112 37.53 -6.89 15.92
C LEU A 112 36.83 -7.82 14.92
N GLN A 113 37.56 -8.58 14.08
CA GLN A 113 36.94 -9.51 13.10
C GLN A 113 36.16 -10.65 13.76
N LEU A 114 36.50 -11.02 14.99
CA LEU A 114 35.79 -12.06 15.75
C LEU A 114 34.45 -11.61 16.29
N VAL A 115 34.15 -10.29 16.27
CA VAL A 115 32.93 -9.75 16.82
C VAL A 115 31.79 -9.83 15.79
N PRO A 116 30.67 -10.47 16.11
CA PRO A 116 29.56 -10.62 15.18
C PRO A 116 28.72 -9.33 15.08
N PHE A 117 29.27 -8.27 14.51
CA PHE A 117 28.64 -6.94 14.41
C PHE A 117 27.23 -6.95 13.80
N LYS A 118 26.91 -7.95 12.96
CA LYS A 118 25.57 -8.12 12.39
C LYS A 118 24.50 -8.30 13.46
N LYS A 119 24.83 -8.81 14.65
CA LYS A 119 23.91 -8.97 15.79
C LYS A 119 23.54 -7.64 16.43
N ALA A 120 24.32 -6.56 16.23
CA ALA A 120 23.97 -5.21 16.70
C ALA A 120 22.73 -4.64 15.98
N ILE A 121 22.35 -5.22 14.82
CA ILE A 121 21.16 -4.80 14.09
C ILE A 121 19.96 -5.58 14.63
N ASP A 122 19.24 -4.96 15.55
CA ASP A 122 18.02 -5.52 16.13
C ASP A 122 16.80 -5.25 15.25
N PHE A 123 16.42 -6.23 14.44
CA PHE A 123 15.21 -6.16 13.61
C PHE A 123 13.92 -6.36 14.41
N SER A 124 14.01 -6.87 15.65
CA SER A 124 12.82 -7.12 16.49
C SER A 124 12.11 -5.82 16.86
N LYS A 125 12.85 -4.71 16.94
CA LYS A 125 12.30 -3.36 17.15
C LYS A 125 11.29 -2.94 16.07
N ASN A 126 11.33 -3.56 14.90
CA ASN A 126 10.40 -3.28 13.83
C ASN A 126 9.06 -4.02 13.96
N ARG A 127 8.98 -5.06 14.82
CA ARG A 127 7.73 -5.82 15.06
C ARG A 127 6.58 -4.94 15.56
N LYS A 128 6.89 -3.90 16.32
CA LYS A 128 5.88 -2.94 16.80
C LYS A 128 5.13 -2.22 15.66
N TYR A 129 5.69 -2.17 14.47
CA TYR A 129 5.05 -1.56 13.30
C TYR A 129 4.14 -2.53 12.54
N LEU A 130 4.28 -3.85 12.74
CA LEU A 130 3.43 -4.86 12.12
C LEU A 130 1.96 -4.70 12.51
N LYS A 131 1.68 -4.19 13.69
CA LYS A 131 0.30 -3.89 14.13
C LYS A 131 -0.44 -2.95 13.17
N TYR A 132 0.27 -2.04 12.50
CA TYR A 132 -0.34 -1.15 11.51
C TYR A 132 -0.69 -1.86 10.20
N ALA A 133 0.05 -2.92 9.84
CA ALA A 133 -0.27 -3.74 8.68
C ALA A 133 -1.47 -4.67 8.92
N ILE A 134 -1.79 -4.98 10.19
CA ILE A 134 -2.94 -5.81 10.54
C ILE A 134 -4.25 -5.10 10.18
N LEU A 135 -4.33 -3.78 10.36
CA LEU A 135 -5.56 -3.02 10.15
C LEU A 135 -6.11 -3.14 8.71
N PRO A 136 -5.35 -2.83 7.64
CA PRO A 136 -5.85 -3.01 6.28
C PRO A 136 -6.17 -4.47 5.94
N ILE A 137 -5.40 -5.43 6.47
CA ILE A 137 -5.66 -6.86 6.28
C ILE A 137 -7.00 -7.24 6.94
N LEU A 138 -7.27 -6.73 8.15
CA LEU A 138 -8.53 -6.97 8.86
C LEU A 138 -9.72 -6.38 8.10
N VAL A 139 -9.61 -5.16 7.59
CA VAL A 139 -10.66 -4.53 6.76
C VAL A 139 -10.93 -5.38 5.52
N TRP A 140 -9.87 -5.80 4.82
CA TRP A 140 -10.00 -6.66 3.65
C TRP A 140 -10.65 -8.00 3.97
N PHE A 141 -10.26 -8.62 5.09
CA PHE A 141 -10.83 -9.87 5.57
C PHE A 141 -12.32 -9.72 5.94
N LEU A 142 -12.73 -8.63 6.58
CA LEU A 142 -14.14 -8.36 6.89
C LEU A 142 -14.98 -8.28 5.61
N VAL A 143 -14.48 -7.58 4.59
CA VAL A 143 -15.19 -7.48 3.31
C VAL A 143 -15.26 -8.84 2.61
N PHE A 144 -14.20 -9.64 2.70
CA PHE A 144 -14.20 -11.01 2.19
C PHE A 144 -15.28 -11.87 2.87
N MET A 145 -15.40 -11.77 4.19
CA MET A 145 -16.40 -12.53 4.98
C MET A 145 -17.85 -12.16 4.63
N THR A 146 -18.10 -10.91 4.20
CA THR A 146 -19.44 -10.49 3.77
C THR A 146 -19.82 -10.97 2.35
N ASN A 147 -18.94 -11.72 1.68
CA ASN A 147 -19.07 -12.15 0.28
C ASN A 147 -19.25 -10.98 -0.72
N ASN A 148 -18.85 -9.77 -0.33
CA ASN A 148 -19.02 -8.55 -1.10
C ASN A 148 -17.71 -8.09 -1.77
N ILE A 149 -16.81 -9.01 -2.10
CA ILE A 149 -15.53 -8.69 -2.78
C ILE A 149 -15.74 -7.93 -4.09
N SER A 150 -16.83 -8.21 -4.80
CA SER A 150 -17.20 -7.51 -6.03
C SER A 150 -17.34 -6.00 -5.85
N ILE A 151 -17.69 -5.53 -4.66
CA ILE A 151 -17.77 -4.10 -4.32
C ILE A 151 -16.42 -3.42 -4.58
N PHE A 152 -15.33 -3.99 -4.04
CA PHE A 152 -14.00 -3.43 -4.25
C PHE A 152 -13.49 -3.60 -5.67
N GLY A 153 -13.79 -4.73 -6.33
CA GLY A 153 -13.42 -4.96 -7.73
C GLY A 153 -14.07 -3.96 -8.68
N ASN A 154 -15.36 -3.73 -8.51
CA ASN A 154 -16.13 -2.77 -9.31
C ASN A 154 -15.67 -1.32 -9.03
N SER A 155 -15.48 -0.95 -7.76
CA SER A 155 -14.97 0.38 -7.39
C SER A 155 -13.56 0.61 -7.90
N LEU A 156 -12.67 -0.39 -7.83
CA LEU A 156 -11.33 -0.30 -8.40
C LEU A 156 -11.39 -0.05 -9.91
N THR A 157 -12.23 -0.79 -10.62
CA THR A 157 -12.41 -0.62 -12.06
C THR A 157 -12.88 0.79 -12.40
N ARG A 158 -13.83 1.35 -11.64
CA ARG A 158 -14.30 2.72 -11.83
C ARG A 158 -13.24 3.76 -11.53
N VAL A 159 -12.48 3.59 -10.44
CA VAL A 159 -11.40 4.51 -10.06
C VAL A 159 -10.28 4.50 -11.09
N VAL A 160 -9.87 3.33 -11.58
CA VAL A 160 -8.81 3.21 -12.61
C VAL A 160 -9.29 3.76 -13.95
N LYS A 161 -10.55 3.50 -14.32
CA LYS A 161 -11.18 4.04 -15.54
C LYS A 161 -11.92 5.35 -15.22
N TYR A 162 -11.27 6.27 -14.52
CA TYR A 162 -11.87 7.51 -14.00
C TYR A 162 -12.52 8.39 -15.08
N SER A 163 -12.08 8.30 -16.33
CA SER A 163 -12.60 9.08 -17.46
C SER A 163 -13.86 8.47 -18.14
N VAL A 164 -14.21 7.23 -17.76
CA VAL A 164 -15.37 6.54 -18.32
C VAL A 164 -16.59 6.82 -17.46
N GLU A 165 -17.71 7.16 -18.07
CA GLU A 165 -18.98 7.29 -17.38
C GLU A 165 -19.54 5.89 -17.05
N PHE A 166 -19.96 5.71 -15.81
CA PHE A 166 -20.59 4.49 -15.33
C PHE A 166 -21.98 4.84 -14.81
N GLU A 167 -22.99 4.21 -15.36
CA GLU A 167 -24.35 4.34 -14.89
C GLU A 167 -24.52 3.62 -13.55
N LYS A 168 -25.26 4.27 -12.63
CA LYS A 168 -25.60 3.64 -11.37
C LYS A 168 -26.57 2.50 -11.64
N PRO A 169 -26.35 1.30 -11.08
CA PRO A 169 -27.31 0.22 -11.22
C PRO A 169 -28.70 0.66 -10.81
N ALA A 170 -29.69 0.32 -11.62
CA ALA A 170 -31.08 0.59 -11.27
C ALA A 170 -31.42 -0.16 -9.96
N PRO A 171 -32.19 0.45 -9.06
CA PRO A 171 -32.61 -0.19 -7.80
C PRO A 171 -33.68 -1.27 -8.02
N PHE A 172 -33.93 -1.66 -9.27
CA PHE A 172 -34.88 -2.68 -9.67
C PHE A 172 -34.36 -3.53 -10.83
N THR A 173 -34.96 -4.68 -11.00
CA THR A 173 -34.74 -5.59 -12.13
C THR A 173 -36.08 -5.97 -12.75
N PHE A 174 -36.10 -6.16 -14.07
CA PHE A 174 -37.25 -6.71 -14.77
C PHE A 174 -37.10 -8.21 -14.93
N THR A 175 -38.13 -8.94 -14.60
CA THR A 175 -38.23 -10.39 -14.80
C THR A 175 -39.46 -10.69 -15.68
N ILE A 176 -39.23 -11.44 -16.77
CA ILE A 176 -40.32 -11.91 -17.61
C ILE A 176 -40.97 -13.08 -16.92
N VAL A 177 -42.29 -13.01 -16.74
CA VAL A 177 -43.08 -14.03 -16.03
C VAL A 177 -43.69 -15.07 -17.00
N ASN A 178 -43.75 -14.71 -18.28
CA ASN A 178 -44.31 -15.66 -19.30
C ASN A 178 -43.56 -16.98 -19.34
N ASP A 179 -44.27 -18.10 -19.39
CA ASP A 179 -43.69 -19.43 -19.56
C ASP A 179 -43.03 -19.62 -20.94
N SER A 180 -43.53 -18.95 -21.97
CA SER A 180 -42.96 -18.92 -23.33
C SER A 180 -43.09 -17.56 -23.96
N LEU A 181 -42.07 -17.16 -24.72
CA LEU A 181 -42.04 -15.95 -25.55
C LEU A 181 -42.39 -16.25 -27.02
N GLU A 182 -42.79 -17.49 -27.34
CA GLU A 182 -43.18 -17.88 -28.68
C GLU A 182 -44.67 -17.74 -28.87
N VAL A 183 -45.09 -17.15 -29.99
CA VAL A 183 -46.49 -16.95 -30.35
C VAL A 183 -46.68 -17.27 -31.83
N ILE A 184 -47.82 -17.82 -32.17
CA ILE A 184 -48.20 -18.07 -33.56
C ILE A 184 -48.62 -16.74 -34.22
N GLU A 185 -48.09 -16.47 -35.41
CA GLU A 185 -48.39 -15.24 -36.15
C GLU A 185 -49.92 -15.04 -36.30
N GLY A 186 -50.35 -13.82 -35.98
CA GLY A 186 -51.77 -13.46 -36.02
C GLY A 186 -52.54 -13.64 -34.67
N ASN A 187 -51.90 -14.27 -33.69
CA ASN A 187 -52.51 -14.37 -32.34
C ASN A 187 -52.07 -13.23 -31.43
N PRO A 188 -52.93 -12.72 -30.54
CA PRO A 188 -52.54 -11.73 -29.57
C PRO A 188 -51.53 -12.31 -28.58
N PHE A 189 -50.50 -11.53 -28.28
CA PHE A 189 -49.47 -11.87 -27.29
C PHE A 189 -49.50 -10.89 -26.13
N SER A 190 -49.57 -11.39 -24.89
CA SER A 190 -49.45 -10.60 -23.67
C SER A 190 -48.10 -10.83 -23.05
N LEU A 191 -47.27 -9.81 -22.99
CA LEU A 191 -46.00 -9.85 -22.29
C LEU A 191 -46.20 -9.39 -20.84
N GLU A 192 -45.94 -10.33 -19.91
CA GLU A 192 -46.02 -10.06 -18.48
C GLU A 192 -44.62 -9.84 -17.92
N ILE A 193 -44.39 -8.65 -17.36
CA ILE A 193 -43.09 -8.25 -16.77
C ILE A 193 -43.34 -7.89 -15.33
N GLU A 194 -42.65 -8.56 -14.43
CA GLU A 194 -42.60 -8.25 -13.02
C GLU A 194 -41.35 -7.37 -12.72
N THR A 195 -41.53 -6.34 -11.92
CA THR A 195 -40.45 -5.48 -11.42
C THR A 195 -40.15 -5.86 -9.99
N ILE A 196 -38.89 -6.28 -9.75
CA ILE A 196 -38.41 -6.67 -8.43
C ILE A 196 -37.32 -5.69 -8.01
N GLY A 197 -37.46 -5.03 -6.86
CA GLY A 197 -36.50 -4.10 -6.34
C GLY A 197 -37.03 -3.22 -5.21
N GLU A 198 -36.18 -2.32 -4.73
CA GLU A 198 -36.52 -1.38 -3.66
C GLU A 198 -37.37 -0.18 -4.17
N GLU A 199 -37.24 0.16 -5.44
CA GLU A 199 -37.98 1.23 -6.11
C GLU A 199 -38.64 0.66 -7.37
N ILE A 200 -39.89 1.03 -7.62
CA ILE A 200 -40.62 0.65 -8.82
C ILE A 200 -40.58 1.85 -9.80
N PRO A 201 -40.18 1.64 -11.08
CA PRO A 201 -40.12 2.70 -12.06
C PRO A 201 -41.57 3.21 -12.38
N GLU A 202 -41.75 4.53 -12.42
CA GLU A 202 -43.02 5.13 -12.79
C GLU A 202 -43.41 4.91 -14.26
N ASN A 203 -42.40 4.76 -15.14
CA ASN A 203 -42.58 4.58 -16.57
C ASN A 203 -41.63 3.48 -17.10
N VAL A 204 -42.17 2.62 -17.92
CA VAL A 204 -41.42 1.56 -18.62
C VAL A 204 -41.72 1.68 -20.11
N ALA A 205 -40.68 1.63 -20.94
CA ALA A 205 -40.78 1.63 -22.38
C ALA A 205 -40.21 0.33 -22.97
N ILE A 206 -40.92 -0.26 -23.91
CA ILE A 206 -40.46 -1.44 -24.66
C ILE A 206 -39.97 -0.98 -26.02
N HIS A 207 -38.72 -1.28 -26.36
CA HIS A 207 -38.13 -1.04 -27.65
C HIS A 207 -38.02 -2.36 -28.43
N PHE A 208 -38.67 -2.39 -29.58
CA PHE A 208 -38.52 -3.52 -30.51
C PHE A 208 -37.30 -3.28 -31.40
N LEU A 209 -36.38 -4.22 -31.41
CA LEU A 209 -35.24 -4.22 -32.32
C LEU A 209 -35.64 -4.97 -33.59
N ASN A 210 -35.70 -4.27 -34.73
CA ASN A 210 -35.94 -4.87 -36.05
C ASN A 210 -34.65 -5.47 -36.62
#